data_2d5ccd5437dd794c29c66128fa5fcab9
#
_entry.id   2d5ccd5437dd794c29c66128fa5fcab9
#
_cell.length_a   1.000
_cell.length_b   1.000
_cell.length_c   1.000
_cell.angle_alpha   90.00
_cell.angle_beta   90.00
_cell.angle_gamma   90.00
#
_symmetry.space_group_name_H-M   'P 1'
#
loop_
_entity.id
_entity.type
_entity.pdbx_description
1 polymer ?
#
loop_
_entity_poly.entity_id
_entity_poly.type
_entity_poly.pdbx_seq_one_letter_code
_entity_poly.pdbx_strand_id
1 'polypeptide(L)'
;MNVRMCLWLGLGLLPMGAHAASEIAQLYAPKLPEGSAWLRVVNPSDTAQQVRVDQGTSVALSAQATVASPFQVVDSRQPLHVTVNGQEIKGLSAPKSAWVTLILDSDPTRAPRLVIDPPLRGKDLRAELNVYNLANGCDKAEVKLANGAPVFNQLPFNGQAQRTINPVQATLVASCNETASLPLKLAPFKAGDRYSLFLVGSRQAPRLIGLVDQSAP
;
A
#
# COMPACT_ATOMS: atom_id res chain seq x y z
N MET A 1 -56.54 -52.37 5.47
CA MET A 1 -56.23 -51.35 4.45
C MET A 1 -54.99 -50.66 4.96
N ASN A 2 -53.79 -51.16 4.52
CA ASN A 2 -52.46 -50.76 5.06
C ASN A 2 -51.81 -49.77 4.14
N VAL A 3 -51.62 -48.54 4.62
CA VAL A 3 -50.85 -47.51 3.92
C VAL A 3 -49.40 -47.55 4.43
N ARG A 4 -48.50 -47.96 3.54
CA ARG A 4 -47.02 -47.92 3.75
C ARG A 4 -46.50 -46.51 3.43
N MET A 5 -45.93 -45.83 4.44
CA MET A 5 -45.28 -44.56 4.32
C MET A 5 -43.80 -44.80 4.00
N CYS A 6 -43.34 -44.46 2.81
CA CYS A 6 -41.94 -44.51 2.38
C CYS A 6 -41.23 -43.22 2.86
N LEU A 7 -40.25 -43.39 3.77
CA LEU A 7 -39.35 -42.33 4.18
C LEU A 7 -38.21 -42.22 3.17
N TRP A 8 -38.09 -41.07 2.48
CA TRP A 8 -36.94 -40.75 1.65
C TRP A 8 -35.92 -40.00 2.49
N LEU A 9 -34.79 -40.65 2.78
CA LEU A 9 -33.60 -39.97 3.33
C LEU A 9 -32.86 -39.26 2.18
N GLY A 10 -32.95 -37.95 2.11
CA GLY A 10 -32.15 -37.13 1.24
C GLY A 10 -30.76 -36.92 1.84
N LEU A 11 -29.75 -37.55 1.22
CA LEU A 11 -28.34 -37.36 1.56
C LEU A 11 -27.87 -36.04 0.95
N GLY A 12 -27.74 -34.97 1.75
CA GLY A 12 -27.23 -33.69 1.31
C GLY A 12 -25.71 -33.74 1.15
N LEU A 13 -25.21 -33.72 -0.08
CA LEU A 13 -23.81 -33.46 -0.39
C LEU A 13 -23.51 -31.96 -0.21
N LEU A 14 -22.73 -31.62 0.84
CA LEU A 14 -22.17 -30.29 1.01
C LEU A 14 -20.98 -30.13 0.03
N PRO A 15 -20.88 -29.04 -0.75
CA PRO A 15 -19.70 -28.78 -1.55
C PRO A 15 -18.58 -28.25 -0.65
N MET A 16 -17.63 -29.11 -0.26
CA MET A 16 -16.33 -28.73 0.24
C MET A 16 -15.42 -28.48 -0.96
N GLY A 17 -15.06 -27.24 -1.23
CA GLY A 17 -14.03 -26.98 -2.23
C GLY A 17 -13.98 -25.57 -2.78
N ALA A 18 -13.45 -24.59 -2.05
CA ALA A 18 -13.07 -23.32 -2.68
C ALA A 18 -11.92 -22.56 -1.98
N HIS A 19 -11.10 -23.18 -1.14
CA HIS A 19 -10.03 -22.45 -0.42
C HIS A 19 -8.60 -22.75 -0.91
N ALA A 20 -8.40 -23.75 -1.75
CA ALA A 20 -7.06 -24.14 -2.22
C ALA A 20 -6.53 -23.31 -3.40
N ALA A 21 -7.39 -22.60 -4.13
CA ALA A 21 -6.97 -21.87 -5.34
C ALA A 21 -6.23 -20.54 -5.04
N SER A 22 -6.43 -19.94 -3.86
CA SER A 22 -5.81 -18.64 -3.53
C SER A 22 -4.35 -18.75 -3.06
N GLU A 23 -3.96 -19.86 -2.44
CA GLU A 23 -2.58 -20.07 -1.97
C GLU A 23 -1.61 -20.39 -3.12
N ILE A 24 -2.08 -21.11 -4.13
CA ILE A 24 -1.25 -21.47 -5.29
C ILE A 24 -0.98 -20.24 -6.17
N ALA A 25 -1.93 -19.32 -6.29
CA ALA A 25 -1.75 -18.09 -7.08
C ALA A 25 -0.66 -17.16 -6.49
N GLN A 26 -0.43 -17.17 -5.16
CA GLN A 26 0.64 -16.39 -4.52
C GLN A 26 2.03 -16.98 -4.75
N LEU A 27 2.16 -18.30 -5.00
CA LEU A 27 3.43 -18.95 -5.31
C LEU A 27 3.94 -18.63 -6.72
N TYR A 28 3.05 -18.18 -7.60
CA TYR A 28 3.34 -17.80 -8.99
C TYR A 28 3.09 -16.31 -9.23
N ALA A 29 3.54 -15.44 -8.33
CA ALA A 29 3.55 -14.01 -8.62
C ALA A 29 4.21 -13.79 -9.99
N PRO A 30 3.52 -13.15 -10.96
CA PRO A 30 4.08 -12.97 -12.29
C PRO A 30 5.42 -12.26 -12.18
N LYS A 31 6.46 -12.85 -12.76
CA LYS A 31 7.75 -12.18 -12.84
C LYS A 31 7.57 -10.88 -13.61
N LEU A 32 8.09 -9.80 -13.05
CA LEU A 32 8.12 -8.52 -13.74
C LEU A 32 8.79 -8.70 -15.11
N PRO A 33 8.17 -8.25 -16.22
CA PRO A 33 8.78 -8.30 -17.54
C PRO A 33 10.15 -7.61 -17.52
N GLU A 34 11.09 -8.12 -18.32
CA GLU A 34 12.41 -7.52 -18.43
C GLU A 34 12.30 -6.07 -18.94
N GLY A 35 13.02 -5.15 -18.28
CA GLY A 35 12.95 -3.73 -18.61
C GLY A 35 11.73 -2.99 -18.06
N SER A 36 11.01 -3.60 -17.13
CA SER A 36 9.87 -2.97 -16.46
C SER A 36 10.19 -2.59 -15.01
N ALA A 37 9.32 -1.76 -14.42
CA ALA A 37 9.31 -1.39 -13.01
C ALA A 37 7.88 -1.45 -12.46
N TRP A 38 7.73 -1.48 -11.15
CA TRP A 38 6.46 -1.28 -10.47
C TRP A 38 6.33 0.19 -10.10
N LEU A 39 5.23 0.83 -10.50
CA LEU A 39 4.92 2.22 -10.15
C LEU A 39 3.59 2.31 -9.43
N ARG A 40 3.54 3.07 -8.34
CA ARG A 40 2.30 3.59 -7.76
C ARG A 40 2.38 5.09 -7.58
N VAL A 41 1.23 5.73 -7.44
CA VAL A 41 1.11 7.16 -7.14
C VAL A 41 0.47 7.33 -5.78
N VAL A 42 0.99 8.26 -4.98
CA VAL A 42 0.51 8.61 -3.64
C VAL A 42 0.11 10.07 -3.63
N ASN A 43 -1.11 10.36 -3.15
CA ASN A 43 -1.56 11.73 -2.89
C ASN A 43 -1.75 11.95 -1.38
N PRO A 44 -0.82 12.62 -0.69
CA PRO A 44 -0.93 12.89 0.74
C PRO A 44 -1.91 14.02 1.09
N SER A 45 -2.44 14.73 0.08
CA SER A 45 -3.39 15.83 0.26
C SER A 45 -4.81 15.32 0.50
N ASP A 46 -5.59 16.08 1.22
CA ASP A 46 -7.03 15.84 1.40
C ASP A 46 -7.84 16.16 0.13
N THR A 47 -7.30 17.00 -0.75
CA THR A 47 -7.91 17.31 -2.05
C THR A 47 -7.71 16.16 -3.00
N ALA A 48 -8.80 15.65 -3.58
CA ALA A 48 -8.75 14.55 -4.54
C ALA A 48 -8.07 15.00 -5.84
N GLN A 49 -7.17 14.15 -6.34
CA GLN A 49 -6.48 14.31 -7.62
C GLN A 49 -6.81 13.13 -8.52
N GLN A 50 -7.20 13.40 -9.77
CA GLN A 50 -7.40 12.36 -10.78
C GLN A 50 -6.06 11.96 -11.38
N VAL A 51 -5.63 10.74 -11.11
CA VAL A 51 -4.32 10.23 -11.53
C VAL A 51 -4.50 9.11 -12.54
N ARG A 52 -3.71 9.16 -13.62
CA ARG A 52 -3.63 8.08 -14.61
C ARG A 52 -2.17 7.80 -14.95
N VAL A 53 -1.82 6.53 -14.98
CA VAL A 53 -0.50 6.02 -15.39
C VAL A 53 -0.65 5.37 -16.75
N ASP A 54 0.15 5.77 -17.70
CA ASP A 54 0.11 5.32 -19.11
C ASP A 54 -1.33 5.37 -19.68
N GLN A 55 -1.79 4.27 -20.27
CA GLN A 55 -3.14 4.10 -20.81
C GLN A 55 -4.10 3.47 -19.81
N GLY A 56 -3.68 3.36 -18.52
CA GLY A 56 -4.50 2.77 -17.47
C GLY A 56 -5.74 3.58 -17.11
N THR A 57 -6.56 3.02 -16.24
CA THR A 57 -7.76 3.70 -15.72
C THR A 57 -7.38 4.87 -14.81
N SER A 58 -8.09 5.99 -14.95
CA SER A 58 -7.94 7.12 -14.03
C SER A 58 -8.51 6.78 -12.65
N VAL A 59 -7.74 7.10 -11.61
CA VAL A 59 -8.12 6.84 -10.21
C VAL A 59 -8.09 8.15 -9.43
N ALA A 60 -9.12 8.41 -8.63
CA ALA A 60 -9.14 9.53 -7.70
C ALA A 60 -8.37 9.18 -6.42
N LEU A 61 -7.30 9.92 -6.14
CA LEU A 61 -6.47 9.74 -4.96
C LEU A 61 -6.62 10.91 -3.99
N SER A 62 -6.79 10.62 -2.70
CA SER A 62 -6.75 11.60 -1.60
C SER A 62 -6.44 10.93 -0.27
N ALA A 63 -5.87 11.67 0.67
CA ALA A 63 -5.61 11.15 2.01
C ALA A 63 -6.90 10.88 2.84
N GLN A 64 -8.06 11.34 2.37
CA GLN A 64 -9.34 11.07 3.04
C GLN A 64 -10.04 9.79 2.55
N ALA A 65 -9.71 9.30 1.36
CA ALA A 65 -10.34 8.13 0.76
C ALA A 65 -9.30 7.08 0.35
N THR A 66 -8.67 7.26 -0.80
CA THR A 66 -7.67 6.36 -1.35
C THR A 66 -6.35 7.11 -1.48
N VAL A 67 -5.42 6.91 -0.54
CA VAL A 67 -4.18 7.68 -0.50
C VAL A 67 -3.19 7.26 -1.58
N ALA A 68 -3.23 6.02 -2.04
CA ALA A 68 -2.31 5.48 -3.04
C ALA A 68 -3.03 4.59 -4.07
N SER A 69 -2.55 4.61 -5.31
CA SER A 69 -2.95 3.64 -6.32
C SER A 69 -2.37 2.24 -6.02
N PRO A 70 -2.93 1.16 -6.59
CA PRO A 70 -2.20 -0.09 -6.71
C PRO A 70 -0.89 0.11 -7.47
N PHE A 71 0.08 -0.79 -7.27
CA PHE A 71 1.26 -0.84 -8.11
C PHE A 71 0.89 -1.36 -9.50
N GLN A 72 1.37 -0.67 -10.52
CA GLN A 72 1.20 -1.01 -11.93
C GLN A 72 2.56 -1.28 -12.57
N VAL A 73 2.60 -2.20 -13.53
CA VAL A 73 3.80 -2.46 -14.32
C VAL A 73 3.95 -1.37 -15.37
N VAL A 74 5.11 -0.73 -15.41
CA VAL A 74 5.47 0.31 -16.38
C VAL A 74 6.75 -0.06 -17.13
N ASP A 75 6.91 0.39 -18.37
CA ASP A 75 8.15 0.21 -19.13
C ASP A 75 9.22 1.20 -18.66
N SER A 76 10.27 0.68 -18.02
CA SER A 76 11.37 1.50 -17.49
C SER A 76 12.41 1.91 -18.54
N ARG A 77 12.27 1.47 -19.80
CA ARG A 77 13.13 1.87 -20.93
C ARG A 77 12.71 3.20 -21.52
N GLN A 78 11.52 3.69 -21.18
CA GLN A 78 10.93 4.94 -21.67
C GLN A 78 10.61 5.87 -20.50
N PRO A 79 10.45 7.18 -20.74
CA PRO A 79 9.89 8.08 -19.75
C PRO A 79 8.51 7.61 -19.29
N LEU A 80 8.23 7.74 -17.98
CA LEU A 80 6.93 7.39 -17.44
C LEU A 80 5.88 8.43 -17.83
N HIS A 81 4.72 7.98 -18.29
CA HIS A 81 3.58 8.82 -18.59
C HIS A 81 2.59 8.82 -17.45
N VAL A 82 2.64 9.85 -16.61
CA VAL A 82 1.70 10.06 -15.51
C VAL A 82 0.97 11.37 -15.69
N THR A 83 -0.35 11.33 -15.68
CA THR A 83 -1.18 12.54 -15.71
C THR A 83 -1.88 12.75 -14.37
N VAL A 84 -1.91 14.01 -13.92
CA VAL A 84 -2.64 14.45 -12.73
C VAL A 84 -3.62 15.53 -13.16
N ASN A 85 -4.91 15.32 -12.95
CA ASN A 85 -5.98 16.21 -13.42
C ASN A 85 -5.88 16.55 -14.91
N GLY A 86 -5.46 15.57 -15.73
CA GLY A 86 -5.27 15.74 -17.18
C GLY A 86 -3.97 16.40 -17.59
N GLN A 87 -3.14 16.85 -16.64
CA GLN A 87 -1.82 17.43 -16.94
C GLN A 87 -0.72 16.38 -16.79
N GLU A 88 0.12 16.24 -17.81
CA GLU A 88 1.23 15.29 -17.78
C GLU A 88 2.38 15.80 -16.92
N ILE A 89 2.90 14.92 -16.04
CA ILE A 89 4.13 15.16 -15.28
C ILE A 89 5.30 14.71 -16.15
N LYS A 90 6.14 15.66 -16.53
CA LYS A 90 7.29 15.41 -17.41
C LYS A 90 8.54 14.99 -16.64
N GLY A 91 9.45 14.31 -17.35
CA GLY A 91 10.78 13.98 -16.85
C GLY A 91 10.84 12.86 -15.80
N LEU A 92 9.79 12.05 -15.69
CA LEU A 92 9.78 10.90 -14.81
C LEU A 92 10.45 9.69 -15.49
N SER A 93 11.30 8.99 -14.75
CA SER A 93 11.89 7.72 -15.16
C SER A 93 12.00 6.77 -13.98
N ALA A 94 11.85 5.47 -14.21
CA ALA A 94 11.98 4.44 -13.18
C ALA A 94 13.19 3.54 -13.49
N PRO A 95 14.00 3.15 -12.48
CA PRO A 95 15.01 2.12 -12.67
C PRO A 95 14.38 0.77 -13.00
N LYS A 96 15.07 -0.04 -13.80
CA LYS A 96 14.65 -1.41 -14.13
C LYS A 96 14.48 -2.26 -12.86
N SER A 97 13.46 -3.09 -12.85
CA SER A 97 13.15 -4.02 -11.75
C SER A 97 12.93 -3.35 -10.38
N ALA A 98 12.71 -2.03 -10.36
CA ALA A 98 12.48 -1.27 -9.14
C ALA A 98 11.00 -1.23 -8.76
N TRP A 99 10.75 -1.09 -7.47
CA TRP A 99 9.48 -0.62 -6.92
C TRP A 99 9.60 0.88 -6.74
N VAL A 100 8.65 1.62 -7.28
CA VAL A 100 8.72 3.07 -7.34
C VAL A 100 7.43 3.68 -6.84
N THR A 101 7.53 4.63 -5.94
CA THR A 101 6.41 5.42 -5.43
C THR A 101 6.56 6.86 -5.87
N LEU A 102 5.64 7.34 -6.72
CA LEU A 102 5.53 8.75 -7.09
C LEU A 102 4.64 9.44 -6.05
N ILE A 103 5.21 10.33 -5.27
CA ILE A 103 4.50 11.09 -4.23
C ILE A 103 4.17 12.47 -4.78
N LEU A 104 2.89 12.78 -4.89
CA LEU A 104 2.41 14.12 -5.23
C LEU A 104 2.69 15.04 -4.03
N ASP A 105 3.02 16.30 -4.29
CA ASP A 105 3.13 17.27 -3.20
C ASP A 105 1.73 17.74 -2.78
N SER A 106 1.56 18.05 -1.51
CA SER A 106 0.33 18.66 -1.00
C SER A 106 0.13 20.09 -1.54
N ASP A 107 1.21 20.75 -1.95
CA ASP A 107 1.21 21.99 -2.71
C ASP A 107 1.28 21.66 -4.21
N PRO A 108 0.22 21.90 -5.00
CA PRO A 108 0.18 21.55 -6.41
C PRO A 108 1.21 22.30 -7.28
N THR A 109 1.85 23.35 -6.76
CA THR A 109 2.89 24.11 -7.45
C THR A 109 4.26 23.45 -7.34
N ARG A 110 4.42 22.49 -6.45
CA ARG A 110 5.66 21.75 -6.27
C ARG A 110 5.71 20.50 -7.12
N ALA A 111 6.91 20.20 -7.61
CA ALA A 111 7.14 18.98 -8.36
C ALA A 111 6.92 17.72 -7.49
N PRO A 112 6.25 16.70 -8.02
CA PRO A 112 6.13 15.42 -7.34
C PRO A 112 7.49 14.76 -7.18
N ARG A 113 7.61 13.90 -6.16
CA ARG A 113 8.86 13.23 -5.81
C ARG A 113 8.78 11.74 -6.12
N LEU A 114 9.77 11.25 -6.87
CA LEU A 114 9.94 9.82 -7.13
C LEU A 114 10.79 9.20 -6.02
N VAL A 115 10.30 8.11 -5.45
CA VAL A 115 10.98 7.35 -4.38
C VAL A 115 11.18 5.92 -4.87
N ILE A 116 12.41 5.43 -4.77
CA ILE A 116 12.71 4.03 -5.02
C ILE A 116 12.51 3.28 -3.71
N ASP A 117 11.55 2.37 -3.72
CA ASP A 117 11.26 1.54 -2.56
C ASP A 117 12.28 0.40 -2.46
N PRO A 118 12.66 -0.02 -1.25
CA PRO A 118 13.51 -1.18 -1.09
C PRO A 118 12.88 -2.41 -1.74
N PRO A 119 13.68 -3.28 -2.38
CA PRO A 119 13.16 -4.48 -2.99
C PRO A 119 12.51 -5.40 -1.95
N LEU A 120 11.51 -6.18 -2.40
CA LEU A 120 10.95 -7.25 -1.59
C LEU A 120 12.07 -8.25 -1.25
N ARG A 121 12.29 -8.50 0.02
CA ARG A 121 13.18 -9.57 0.49
C ARG A 121 12.44 -10.90 0.34
N GLY A 122 12.32 -11.39 -0.91
CA GLY A 122 11.58 -12.58 -1.26
C GLY A 122 12.04 -13.83 -0.48
N LYS A 123 11.10 -14.74 -0.20
CA LYS A 123 11.23 -16.04 0.51
C LYS A 123 11.25 -15.98 2.03
N ASP A 124 10.97 -14.85 2.66
CA ASP A 124 10.84 -14.79 4.09
C ASP A 124 9.37 -15.06 4.50
N LEU A 125 9.16 -15.84 5.56
CA LEU A 125 7.83 -16.04 6.17
C LEU A 125 7.35 -14.80 6.95
N ARG A 126 8.04 -13.69 6.82
CA ARG A 126 7.73 -12.41 7.45
C ARG A 126 7.03 -11.48 6.49
N ALA A 127 6.37 -10.47 7.02
CA ALA A 127 5.81 -9.35 6.28
C ALA A 127 6.78 -8.18 6.25
N GLU A 128 6.65 -7.30 5.26
CA GLU A 128 7.40 -6.06 5.17
C GLU A 128 6.50 -4.86 5.48
N LEU A 129 6.97 -3.99 6.35
CA LEU A 129 6.30 -2.77 6.72
C LEU A 129 7.15 -1.58 6.27
N ASN A 130 6.60 -0.78 5.34
CA ASN A 130 7.19 0.47 4.88
C ASN A 130 6.47 1.65 5.53
N VAL A 131 7.18 2.72 5.83
CA VAL A 131 6.59 3.96 6.33
C VAL A 131 7.12 5.15 5.55
N TYR A 132 6.22 6.11 5.25
CA TYR A 132 6.51 7.37 4.59
C TYR A 132 6.00 8.50 5.46
N ASN A 133 6.89 9.42 5.85
CA ASN A 133 6.49 10.62 6.55
C ASN A 133 6.19 11.74 5.55
N LEU A 134 4.92 11.98 5.29
CA LEU A 134 4.40 12.97 4.35
C LEU A 134 3.61 14.08 5.09
N ALA A 135 3.67 14.10 6.43
CA ALA A 135 2.98 15.11 7.23
C ALA A 135 3.76 16.43 7.23
N ASN A 136 3.11 17.51 6.79
CA ASN A 136 3.73 18.82 6.68
C ASN A 136 4.24 19.33 8.04
N GLY A 137 5.51 19.78 8.08
CA GLY A 137 6.15 20.29 9.27
C GLY A 137 6.49 19.23 10.33
N CYS A 138 6.44 17.95 9.97
CA CYS A 138 6.81 16.82 10.83
C CYS A 138 8.25 16.37 10.58
N ASP A 139 9.23 17.05 11.16
CA ASP A 139 10.66 16.78 10.92
C ASP A 139 11.17 15.55 11.64
N LYS A 140 10.44 15.05 12.64
CA LYS A 140 10.79 13.88 13.44
C LYS A 140 9.55 13.09 13.76
N ALA A 141 9.13 12.22 12.83
CA ALA A 141 8.02 11.32 13.07
C ALA A 141 8.48 10.07 13.83
N GLU A 142 7.59 9.56 14.66
CA GLU A 142 7.70 8.25 15.31
C GLU A 142 6.46 7.43 14.97
N VAL A 143 6.63 6.13 14.74
CA VAL A 143 5.53 5.16 14.67
C VAL A 143 5.78 4.09 15.70
N LYS A 144 4.82 3.84 16.58
CA LYS A 144 4.93 2.87 17.67
C LYS A 144 3.69 1.98 17.77
N LEU A 145 3.83 0.89 18.47
CA LEU A 145 2.67 0.13 18.95
C LEU A 145 1.86 0.99 19.92
N ALA A 146 0.53 0.93 19.85
CA ALA A 146 -0.35 1.76 20.69
C ALA A 146 -0.03 1.67 22.20
N ASN A 147 0.40 0.50 22.66
CA ASN A 147 0.75 0.22 24.05
C ASN A 147 2.19 -0.29 24.20
N GLY A 148 3.12 0.11 23.34
CA GLY A 148 4.41 -0.53 23.33
C GLY A 148 5.55 0.24 22.69
N ALA A 149 6.55 -0.54 22.29
CA ALA A 149 7.80 -0.04 21.77
C ALA A 149 7.68 0.67 20.41
N PRO A 150 8.60 1.59 20.12
CA PRO A 150 8.69 2.22 18.81
C PRO A 150 9.03 1.19 17.72
N VAL A 151 8.36 1.33 16.57
CA VAL A 151 8.61 0.56 15.34
C VAL A 151 9.54 1.34 14.44
N PHE A 152 9.30 2.65 14.28
CA PHE A 152 10.15 3.58 13.54
C PHE A 152 10.35 4.86 14.35
N ASN A 153 11.58 5.35 14.39
CA ASN A 153 11.97 6.53 15.14
C ASN A 153 12.62 7.58 14.24
N GLN A 154 12.43 8.86 14.59
CA GLN A 154 13.14 10.00 14.00
C GLN A 154 13.07 10.04 12.48
N LEU A 155 11.92 9.65 11.90
CA LEU A 155 11.71 9.70 10.46
C LEU A 155 11.54 11.16 10.02
N PRO A 156 12.47 11.73 9.20
CA PRO A 156 12.38 13.11 8.78
C PRO A 156 11.19 13.35 7.85
N PHE A 157 10.78 14.59 7.69
CA PHE A 157 9.80 14.95 6.66
C PHE A 157 10.29 14.47 5.28
N ASN A 158 9.41 13.91 4.49
CA ASN A 158 9.72 13.25 3.22
C ASN A 158 10.65 12.03 3.33
N GLY A 159 10.92 11.55 4.54
CA GLY A 159 11.68 10.33 4.79
C GLY A 159 10.84 9.07 4.63
N GLN A 160 11.54 7.98 4.37
CA GLN A 160 10.98 6.63 4.35
C GLN A 160 11.86 5.68 5.16
N ALA A 161 11.24 4.63 5.70
CA ALA A 161 11.93 3.52 6.35
C ALA A 161 11.18 2.21 6.11
N GLN A 162 11.91 1.09 6.20
CA GLN A 162 11.37 -0.26 6.06
C GLN A 162 11.78 -1.13 7.24
N ARG A 163 10.89 -2.01 7.63
CA ARG A 163 11.16 -3.03 8.64
C ARG A 163 10.47 -4.34 8.28
N THR A 164 11.17 -5.44 8.41
CA THR A 164 10.60 -6.78 8.33
C THR A 164 10.03 -7.16 9.68
N ILE A 165 8.81 -7.66 9.71
CA ILE A 165 8.07 -7.99 10.93
C ILE A 165 7.45 -9.39 10.82
N ASN A 166 7.25 -10.05 11.95
CA ASN A 166 6.47 -11.28 11.98
C ASN A 166 4.99 -10.97 11.73
N PRO A 167 4.24 -11.88 11.08
CA PRO A 167 2.80 -11.75 10.93
C PRO A 167 2.12 -11.63 12.30
N VAL A 168 1.56 -10.47 12.61
CA VAL A 168 0.86 -10.17 13.87
C VAL A 168 -0.29 -9.20 13.62
N GLN A 169 -1.26 -9.17 14.48
CA GLN A 169 -2.22 -8.09 14.57
C GLN A 169 -1.62 -6.96 15.42
N ALA A 170 -1.60 -5.76 14.90
CA ALA A 170 -1.05 -4.61 15.58
C ALA A 170 -1.95 -3.39 15.47
N THR A 171 -1.96 -2.59 16.52
CA THR A 171 -2.50 -1.22 16.49
C THR A 171 -1.33 -0.26 16.60
N LEU A 172 -1.19 0.61 15.63
CA LEU A 172 -0.11 1.58 15.54
C LEU A 172 -0.61 2.99 15.83
N VAL A 173 0.26 3.80 16.38
CA VAL A 173 0.09 5.25 16.54
C VAL A 173 1.31 5.93 15.97
N ALA A 174 1.11 6.94 15.15
CA ALA A 174 2.19 7.83 14.72
C ALA A 174 2.17 9.12 15.54
N SER A 175 3.31 9.74 15.72
CA SER A 175 3.40 11.05 16.34
C SER A 175 4.37 11.96 15.60
N CYS A 176 4.02 13.24 15.61
CA CYS A 176 4.89 14.35 15.22
C CYS A 176 5.24 15.14 16.47
N ASN A 177 6.45 14.95 16.99
CA ASN A 177 6.83 15.46 18.30
C ASN A 177 5.81 15.00 19.36
N GLU A 178 5.08 15.93 19.99
CA GLU A 178 4.10 15.64 21.04
C GLU A 178 2.68 15.32 20.54
N THR A 179 2.39 15.60 19.26
CA THR A 179 1.05 15.37 18.69
C THR A 179 0.95 13.98 18.10
N ALA A 180 0.01 13.19 18.61
CA ALA A 180 -0.21 11.82 18.14
C ALA A 180 -1.41 11.74 17.17
N SER A 181 -1.33 10.80 16.24
CA SER A 181 -2.46 10.40 15.39
C SER A 181 -3.49 9.60 16.18
N LEU A 182 -4.67 9.41 15.61
CA LEU A 182 -5.57 8.36 16.06
C LEU A 182 -4.91 6.99 15.87
N PRO A 183 -5.25 6.00 16.74
CA PRO A 183 -4.76 4.64 16.58
C PRO A 183 -5.24 4.02 15.26
N LEU A 184 -4.32 3.40 14.52
CA LEU A 184 -4.57 2.63 13.32
C LEU A 184 -4.49 1.14 13.65
N LYS A 185 -5.61 0.44 13.55
CA LYS A 185 -5.64 -1.03 13.59
C LYS A 185 -5.28 -1.56 12.21
N LEU A 186 -4.17 -2.26 12.12
CA LEU A 186 -3.76 -2.89 10.87
C LEU A 186 -4.58 -4.16 10.60
N ALA A 187 -4.83 -4.43 9.31
CA ALA A 187 -5.29 -5.75 8.89
C ALA A 187 -4.28 -6.82 9.34
N PRO A 188 -4.71 -8.06 9.57
CA PRO A 188 -3.78 -9.13 9.91
C PRO A 188 -2.68 -9.26 8.87
N PHE A 189 -1.43 -9.18 9.29
CA PHE A 189 -0.28 -9.42 8.43
C PHE A 189 -0.23 -10.88 8.02
N LYS A 190 0.01 -11.14 6.75
CA LYS A 190 0.32 -12.46 6.22
C LYS A 190 1.81 -12.53 5.87
N ALA A 191 2.36 -13.73 5.88
CA ALA A 191 3.72 -13.98 5.40
C ALA A 191 3.83 -13.57 3.92
N GLY A 192 4.89 -12.83 3.59
CA GLY A 192 5.13 -12.33 2.24
C GLY A 192 4.36 -11.05 1.86
N ASP A 193 3.42 -10.59 2.69
CA ASP A 193 2.72 -9.33 2.42
C ASP A 193 3.65 -8.13 2.59
N ARG A 194 3.37 -7.09 1.81
CA ARG A 194 3.96 -5.76 1.95
C ARG A 194 2.89 -4.79 2.39
N TYR A 195 3.21 -4.02 3.42
CA TYR A 195 2.34 -2.99 3.96
C TYR A 195 3.01 -1.64 3.85
N SER A 196 2.24 -0.63 3.48
CA SER A 196 2.68 0.75 3.46
C SER A 196 1.91 1.59 4.46
N LEU A 197 2.63 2.34 5.27
CA LEU A 197 2.12 3.32 6.20
C LEU A 197 2.43 4.72 5.66
N PHE A 198 1.42 5.56 5.58
CA PHE A 198 1.55 6.96 5.19
C PHE A 198 1.16 7.84 6.37
N LEU A 199 2.12 8.56 6.92
CA LEU A 199 1.85 9.63 7.85
C LEU A 199 1.59 10.90 7.05
N VAL A 200 0.35 11.38 7.08
CA VAL A 200 -0.14 12.53 6.31
C VAL A 200 -0.72 13.61 7.20
N GLY A 201 -1.17 14.71 6.61
CA GLY A 201 -1.72 15.85 7.32
C GLY A 201 -0.64 16.85 7.73
N SER A 202 -0.72 17.38 8.93
CA SER A 202 0.24 18.36 9.45
C SER A 202 0.81 17.94 10.81
N ARG A 203 1.84 18.66 11.25
CA ARG A 203 2.43 18.49 12.59
C ARG A 203 1.38 18.56 13.72
N GLN A 204 0.35 19.42 13.56
CA GLN A 204 -0.69 19.64 14.56
C GLN A 204 -1.84 18.62 14.47
N ALA A 205 -2.00 18.01 13.29
CA ALA A 205 -3.05 17.03 13.01
C ALA A 205 -2.51 15.87 12.16
N PRO A 206 -1.56 15.07 12.70
CA PRO A 206 -1.02 13.93 11.96
C PRO A 206 -2.05 12.82 11.87
N ARG A 207 -2.10 12.14 10.74
CA ARG A 207 -2.94 10.96 10.50
C ARG A 207 -2.09 9.84 9.93
N LEU A 208 -2.25 8.64 10.47
CA LEU A 208 -1.59 7.44 9.98
C LEU A 208 -2.58 6.61 9.15
N ILE A 209 -2.23 6.35 7.90
CA ILE A 209 -3.01 5.54 6.96
C ILE A 209 -2.19 4.29 6.62
N GLY A 210 -2.82 3.12 6.63
CA GLY A 210 -2.16 1.86 6.32
C GLY A 210 -2.86 1.12 5.17
N LEU A 211 -2.07 0.57 4.26
CA LEU A 211 -2.52 -0.22 3.13
C LEU A 211 -1.74 -1.53 3.04
N VAL A 212 -2.41 -2.59 2.60
CA VAL A 212 -1.74 -3.75 2.00
C VAL A 212 -1.39 -3.38 0.57
N ASP A 213 -0.11 -3.48 0.21
CA ASP A 213 0.33 -3.16 -1.15
C ASP A 213 -0.22 -4.23 -2.11
N GLN A 214 -0.95 -3.78 -3.12
CA GLN A 214 -1.51 -4.61 -4.17
C GLN A 214 -0.85 -4.26 -5.49
N SER A 215 -0.60 -5.28 -6.32
CA SER A 215 -0.29 -5.07 -7.73
C SER A 215 -1.59 -5.09 -8.52
N ALA A 216 -1.76 -4.16 -9.45
CA ALA A 216 -2.85 -4.23 -10.43
C ALA A 216 -2.62 -5.45 -11.33
N PRO A 217 -3.70 -6.15 -11.75
CA PRO A 217 -3.63 -7.29 -12.64
C PRO A 217 -3.07 -6.92 -14.01
#